data_036978897156a1f238a45b68d8d81a50
#
_entry.id   036978897156a1f238a45b68d8d81a50
#
_cell.length_a   1.000
_cell.length_b   1.000
_cell.length_c   1.000
_cell.angle_alpha   90.00
_cell.angle_beta   90.00
_cell.angle_gamma   90.00
#
_symmetry.space_group_name_H-M   'P 1'
#
loop_
_entity.id
_entity.type
_entity.pdbx_description
1 polymer ?
#
loop_
_entity_poly.entity_id
_entity_poly.type
_entity_poly.pdbx_seq_one_letter_code
_entity_poly.pdbx_strand_id
1 'polypeptide(L)'
;ETDDDYQSYGLTLAFDTVYGNQSLSPYMMLSKSDYQTDADSFSTMYGIGGFFSIGERNSFSYGYSFADSKGNHNSTDDTAMETNSIAHAFTLGHDLILTPIISSSISLGYSDTDARVDAGNDYETYDFGLGLNFAFPWAYIAVSNSLSFNDYKRVDTTVSSTKLRSDYTNTFDVMLTK
;
A
#
# COMPACT_ATOMS: atom_id res chain seq x y z
N GLU A 1 2.29 -30.93 12.15
CA GLU A 1 2.27 -29.45 12.12
C GLU A 1 3.69 -28.99 12.37
N THR A 2 4.42 -28.62 11.33
CA THR A 2 5.71 -27.96 11.44
C THR A 2 5.38 -26.49 11.72
N ASP A 3 5.64 -26.02 12.94
CA ASP A 3 5.73 -24.60 13.24
C ASP A 3 6.86 -24.05 12.34
N ASP A 4 6.49 -23.31 11.30
CA ASP A 4 7.45 -22.57 10.49
C ASP A 4 7.91 -21.38 11.32
N ASP A 5 8.97 -21.56 12.10
CA ASP A 5 9.61 -20.49 12.84
C ASP A 5 10.11 -19.42 11.85
N TYR A 6 9.51 -18.26 11.92
CA TYR A 6 9.80 -17.15 11.07
C TYR A 6 10.25 -15.95 11.91
N GLN A 7 11.32 -15.32 11.51
CA GLN A 7 11.83 -14.11 12.13
C GLN A 7 11.85 -12.96 11.14
N SER A 8 11.33 -11.79 11.55
CA SER A 8 11.43 -10.60 10.72
C SER A 8 12.09 -9.45 11.48
N TYR A 9 12.94 -8.73 10.78
CA TYR A 9 13.66 -7.57 11.27
C TYR A 9 13.35 -6.38 10.38
N GLY A 10 13.08 -5.23 10.98
CA GLY A 10 12.81 -4.00 10.23
C GLY A 10 13.50 -2.80 10.86
N LEU A 11 14.01 -1.92 10.03
CA LEU A 11 14.53 -0.60 10.40
C LEU A 11 13.82 0.44 9.55
N THR A 12 13.19 1.40 10.21
CA THR A 12 12.58 2.56 9.54
C THR A 12 13.30 3.83 10.00
N LEU A 13 13.73 4.61 9.04
CA LEU A 13 14.24 5.96 9.23
C LEU A 13 13.28 6.93 8.55
N ALA A 14 12.76 7.90 9.29
CA ALA A 14 11.88 8.92 8.76
C ALA A 14 12.28 10.29 9.30
N PHE A 15 12.10 11.33 8.47
CA PHE A 15 12.32 12.72 8.84
C PHE A 15 11.07 13.51 8.54
N ASP A 16 10.50 14.13 9.58
CA ASP A 16 9.32 14.97 9.43
C ASP A 16 9.73 16.44 9.50
N THR A 17 9.41 17.17 8.44
CA THR A 17 9.61 18.62 8.39
C THR A 17 8.25 19.29 8.20
N VAL A 18 7.93 20.21 9.08
CA VAL A 18 6.70 21.01 9.00
C VAL A 18 7.08 22.48 8.81
N TYR A 19 6.52 23.10 7.77
CA TYR A 19 6.69 24.51 7.50
C TYR A 19 5.35 25.16 7.24
N GLY A 20 4.84 25.91 8.23
CA GLY A 20 3.52 26.53 8.16
C GLY A 20 2.41 25.48 8.03
N ASN A 21 1.71 25.51 6.91
CA ASN A 21 0.61 24.61 6.59
C ASN A 21 1.02 23.41 5.70
N GLN A 22 2.31 23.13 5.60
CA GLN A 22 2.85 22.05 4.76
C GLN A 22 3.74 21.13 5.58
N SER A 23 3.75 19.85 5.23
CA SER A 23 4.72 18.89 5.75
C SER A 23 5.39 18.13 4.61
N LEU A 24 6.60 17.67 4.90
CA LEU A 24 7.38 16.80 4.03
C LEU A 24 8.02 15.72 4.90
N SER A 25 7.79 14.46 4.56
CA SER A 25 8.20 13.30 5.36
C SER A 25 8.90 12.27 4.45
N PRO A 26 10.18 12.46 4.11
CA PRO A 26 10.96 11.41 3.48
C PRO A 26 11.23 10.28 4.45
N TYR A 27 11.20 9.05 3.96
CA TYR A 27 11.49 7.86 4.75
C TYR A 27 12.24 6.79 3.97
N MET A 28 12.92 5.93 4.72
CA MET A 28 13.56 4.71 4.23
C MET A 28 13.19 3.57 5.17
N MET A 29 12.83 2.44 4.61
CA MET A 29 12.56 1.21 5.35
C MET A 29 13.42 0.08 4.79
N LEU A 30 14.04 -0.67 5.69
CA LEU A 30 14.73 -1.91 5.39
C LEU A 30 14.03 -3.02 6.16
N SER A 31 13.72 -4.12 5.51
CA SER A 31 13.19 -5.31 6.19
C SER A 31 13.87 -6.57 5.67
N LYS A 32 14.09 -7.49 6.60
CA LYS A 32 14.55 -8.85 6.30
C LYS A 32 13.61 -9.82 6.99
N SER A 33 13.16 -10.83 6.27
CA SER A 33 12.45 -11.97 6.82
C SER A 33 13.28 -13.22 6.59
N ASP A 34 13.46 -14.00 7.65
CA ASP A 34 14.29 -15.19 7.70
C ASP A 34 13.37 -16.37 8.04
N TYR A 35 13.28 -17.34 7.16
CA TYR A 35 12.48 -18.54 7.34
C TYR A 35 13.41 -19.72 7.58
N GLN A 36 13.18 -20.55 8.60
CA GLN A 36 14.02 -21.70 8.91
C GLN A 36 14.10 -22.75 7.78
N THR A 37 13.17 -22.71 6.84
CA THR A 37 13.06 -23.65 5.72
C THR A 37 13.40 -23.03 4.38
N ASP A 38 14.48 -22.27 4.26
CA ASP A 38 15.14 -21.91 2.99
C ASP A 38 14.60 -20.72 2.18
N ALA A 39 13.79 -19.83 2.74
CA ALA A 39 13.31 -18.65 2.01
C ALA A 39 13.62 -17.34 2.75
N ASP A 40 14.76 -16.74 2.49
CA ASP A 40 15.06 -15.39 2.98
C ASP A 40 14.44 -14.34 2.05
N SER A 41 13.86 -13.31 2.62
CA SER A 41 13.47 -12.14 1.85
C SER A 41 14.09 -10.86 2.40
N PHE A 42 14.51 -10.00 1.52
CA PHE A 42 15.02 -8.67 1.83
C PHE A 42 14.26 -7.62 1.04
N SER A 43 13.78 -6.59 1.70
CA SER A 43 13.08 -5.48 1.05
C SER A 43 13.66 -4.15 1.47
N THR A 44 13.83 -3.27 0.52
CA THR A 44 14.21 -1.87 0.72
C THR A 44 13.11 -0.99 0.15
N MET A 45 12.61 -0.07 0.95
CA MET A 45 11.61 0.91 0.50
C MET A 45 12.12 2.32 0.77
N TYR A 46 11.96 3.19 -0.21
CA TYR A 46 12.18 4.63 -0.09
C TYR A 46 10.89 5.34 -0.41
N GLY A 47 10.58 6.39 0.33
CA GLY A 47 9.40 7.14 0.05
C GLY A 47 9.48 8.58 0.51
N ILE A 48 8.56 9.35 0.00
CA ILE A 48 8.33 10.74 0.38
C ILE A 48 6.83 10.95 0.45
N GLY A 49 6.37 11.53 1.53
CA GLY A 49 4.98 11.89 1.71
C GLY A 49 4.86 13.25 2.35
N GLY A 50 3.65 13.74 2.44
CA GLY A 50 3.39 14.98 3.12
C GLY A 50 1.94 15.42 2.96
N PHE A 51 1.66 16.58 3.52
CA PHE A 51 0.38 17.24 3.33
C PHE A 51 0.58 18.75 3.16
N PHE A 52 -0.43 19.41 2.61
CA PHE A 52 -0.58 20.85 2.66
C PHE A 52 -2.06 21.21 2.87
N SER A 53 -2.29 22.29 3.65
CA SER A 53 -3.64 22.76 3.94
C SER A 53 -3.90 24.08 3.24
N ILE A 54 -5.10 24.23 2.69
CA ILE A 54 -5.58 25.47 2.10
C ILE A 54 -6.72 26.01 2.97
N GLY A 55 -6.42 27.04 3.74
CA GLY A 55 -7.32 27.52 4.78
C GLY A 55 -7.50 26.47 5.90
N GLU A 56 -8.59 26.56 6.65
CA GLU A 56 -8.88 25.73 7.81
C GLU A 56 -9.66 24.45 7.47
N ARG A 57 -10.12 24.31 6.23
CA ARG A 57 -11.09 23.29 5.84
C ARG A 57 -10.60 22.26 4.83
N ASN A 58 -9.52 22.57 4.12
CA ASN A 58 -9.02 21.70 3.07
C ASN A 58 -7.61 21.23 3.42
N SER A 59 -7.41 19.93 3.39
CA SER A 59 -6.10 19.32 3.51
C SER A 59 -5.89 18.35 2.35
N PHE A 60 -4.72 18.44 1.73
CA PHE A 60 -4.30 17.57 0.64
C PHE A 60 -3.10 16.76 1.13
N SER A 61 -3.13 15.46 0.93
CA SER A 61 -2.01 14.57 1.18
C SER A 61 -1.46 14.02 -0.12
N TYR A 62 -0.18 13.71 -0.13
CA TYR A 62 0.49 13.09 -1.25
C TYR A 62 1.56 12.13 -0.76
N GLY A 63 1.83 11.12 -1.56
CA GLY A 63 2.88 10.15 -1.27
C GLY A 63 3.43 9.53 -2.55
N TYR A 64 4.70 9.19 -2.50
CA TYR A 64 5.37 8.35 -3.47
C TYR A 64 6.25 7.37 -2.72
N SER A 65 6.27 6.12 -3.14
CA SER A 65 7.21 5.14 -2.66
C SER A 65 7.76 4.29 -3.79
N PHE A 66 8.99 3.84 -3.58
CA PHE A 66 9.68 2.86 -4.39
C PHE A 66 10.11 1.71 -3.48
N ALA A 67 9.84 0.48 -3.88
CA ALA A 67 10.26 -0.71 -3.15
C ALA A 67 11.03 -1.65 -4.09
N ASP A 68 12.15 -2.19 -3.59
CA ASP A 68 12.92 -3.28 -4.22
C ASP A 68 12.90 -4.46 -3.24
N SER A 69 12.26 -5.55 -3.63
CA SER A 69 12.12 -6.76 -2.83
C SER A 69 12.84 -7.91 -3.51
N LYS A 70 13.67 -8.62 -2.76
CA LYS A 70 14.42 -9.79 -3.21
C LYS A 70 14.09 -10.96 -2.30
N GLY A 71 13.60 -12.03 -2.89
CA GLY A 71 13.44 -13.31 -2.20
C GLY A 71 14.54 -14.25 -2.67
N ASN A 72 15.24 -14.88 -1.75
CA ASN A 72 16.23 -15.92 -2.04
C ASN A 72 15.67 -17.25 -1.52
N HIS A 73 15.51 -18.19 -2.41
CA HIS A 73 15.07 -19.54 -2.07
C HIS A 73 16.25 -20.47 -2.20
N ASN A 74 16.80 -20.89 -1.05
CA ASN A 74 17.93 -21.82 -0.98
C ASN A 74 17.48 -23.28 -1.15
N SER A 75 16.63 -23.59 -2.12
CA SER A 75 16.33 -24.99 -2.37
C SER A 75 17.40 -25.59 -3.28
N THR A 76 17.83 -26.79 -2.94
CA THR A 76 18.72 -27.63 -3.80
C THR A 76 18.01 -28.10 -5.08
N ASP A 77 16.74 -27.75 -5.26
CA ASP A 77 15.98 -27.94 -6.48
C ASP A 77 16.15 -26.71 -7.38
N ASP A 78 16.67 -26.91 -8.58
CA ASP A 78 16.96 -25.92 -9.65
C ASP A 78 15.70 -25.16 -10.14
N THR A 79 14.56 -25.36 -9.49
CA THR A 79 13.26 -24.71 -9.77
C THR A 79 12.90 -23.59 -8.78
N ALA A 80 13.76 -23.29 -7.84
CA ALA A 80 13.54 -22.21 -6.88
C ALA A 80 13.56 -20.84 -7.58
N MET A 81 12.41 -20.28 -7.79
CA MET A 81 12.23 -18.98 -8.44
C MET A 81 12.62 -17.87 -7.48
N GLU A 82 13.64 -17.08 -7.86
CA GLU A 82 13.92 -15.82 -7.18
C GLU A 82 12.71 -14.87 -7.31
N THR A 83 12.01 -14.63 -6.23
CA THR A 83 10.87 -13.69 -6.21
C THR A 83 11.41 -12.26 -6.07
N ASN A 84 11.94 -11.74 -7.16
CA ASN A 84 12.38 -10.34 -7.20
C ASN A 84 11.28 -9.45 -7.75
N SER A 85 10.93 -8.39 -7.03
CA SER A 85 9.96 -7.42 -7.50
C SER A 85 10.41 -5.99 -7.24
N ILE A 86 10.04 -5.11 -8.15
CA ILE A 86 10.17 -3.66 -8.00
C ILE A 86 8.76 -3.09 -8.01
N ALA A 87 8.46 -2.21 -7.05
CA ALA A 87 7.17 -1.55 -6.98
C ALA A 87 7.32 -0.04 -6.87
N HIS A 88 6.48 0.68 -7.58
CA HIS A 88 6.28 2.11 -7.47
C HIS A 88 4.84 2.36 -7.00
N ALA A 89 4.64 3.27 -6.05
CA ALA A 89 3.31 3.65 -5.65
C ALA A 89 3.18 5.17 -5.50
N PHE A 90 2.04 5.70 -5.93
CA PHE A 90 1.65 7.09 -5.79
C PHE A 90 0.32 7.17 -5.07
N THR A 91 0.20 8.10 -4.14
CA THR A 91 -1.05 8.35 -3.43
C THR A 91 -1.36 9.84 -3.42
N LEU A 92 -2.64 10.17 -3.55
CA LEU A 92 -3.18 11.52 -3.39
C LEU A 92 -4.41 11.43 -2.50
N GLY A 93 -4.56 12.38 -1.57
CA GLY A 93 -5.71 12.48 -0.71
C GLY A 93 -6.21 13.92 -0.59
N HIS A 94 -7.50 14.06 -0.36
CA HIS A 94 -8.11 15.34 -0.03
C HIS A 94 -9.12 15.14 1.09
N ASP A 95 -8.96 15.91 2.17
CA ASP A 95 -9.87 15.97 3.28
C ASP A 95 -10.55 17.35 3.29
N LEU A 96 -11.87 17.37 3.41
CA LEU A 96 -12.68 18.57 3.43
C LEU A 96 -13.57 18.59 4.68
N ILE A 97 -13.45 19.64 5.48
CA ILE A 97 -14.35 19.92 6.60
C ILE A 97 -15.57 20.69 6.05
N LEU A 98 -16.69 19.97 5.88
CA LEU A 98 -17.96 20.53 5.41
C LEU A 98 -18.63 21.39 6.48
N THR A 99 -18.67 20.86 7.70
CA THR A 99 -19.19 21.54 8.90
C THR A 99 -18.33 21.16 10.11
N PRO A 100 -18.49 21.79 11.29
CA PRO A 100 -17.76 21.38 12.49
C PRO A 100 -17.95 19.92 12.90
N ILE A 101 -18.99 19.26 12.42
CA ILE A 101 -19.31 17.87 12.76
C ILE A 101 -19.24 16.92 11.54
N ILE A 102 -19.05 17.43 10.33
CA ILE A 102 -19.03 16.61 9.11
C ILE A 102 -17.76 16.88 8.34
N SER A 103 -17.01 15.82 8.03
CA SER A 103 -15.90 15.86 7.09
C SER A 103 -16.01 14.79 6.02
N SER A 104 -15.41 15.02 4.87
CA SER A 104 -15.30 14.06 3.78
C SER A 104 -13.85 13.86 3.40
N SER A 105 -13.54 12.66 2.91
CA SER A 105 -12.22 12.33 2.35
C SER A 105 -12.36 11.69 0.98
N ILE A 106 -11.41 11.98 0.11
CA ILE A 106 -11.23 11.32 -1.18
C ILE A 106 -9.78 10.88 -1.24
N SER A 107 -9.53 9.65 -1.68
CA SER A 107 -8.19 9.14 -1.93
C SER A 107 -8.08 8.51 -3.29
N LEU A 108 -6.92 8.69 -3.92
CA LEU A 108 -6.52 8.06 -5.17
C LEU A 108 -5.18 7.38 -4.95
N GLY A 109 -5.03 6.16 -5.44
CA GLY A 109 -3.80 5.40 -5.42
C GLY A 109 -3.51 4.83 -6.79
N TYR A 110 -2.23 4.74 -7.11
CA TYR A 110 -1.71 3.98 -8.22
C TYR A 110 -0.46 3.27 -7.78
N SER A 111 -0.35 1.98 -8.07
CA SER A 111 0.90 1.27 -7.91
C SER A 111 1.18 0.40 -9.13
N ASP A 112 2.46 0.28 -9.42
CA ASP A 112 3.01 -0.55 -10.48
C ASP A 112 4.01 -1.50 -9.84
N THR A 113 3.73 -2.80 -9.91
CA THR A 113 4.60 -3.87 -9.43
C THR A 113 5.10 -4.66 -10.63
N ASP A 114 6.41 -4.73 -10.77
CA ASP A 114 7.11 -5.55 -11.76
C ASP A 114 7.79 -6.72 -11.03
N ALA A 115 7.22 -7.91 -11.17
CA ALA A 115 7.77 -9.15 -10.62
C ALA A 115 8.50 -9.90 -11.73
N ARG A 116 9.83 -9.99 -11.63
CA ARG A 116 10.69 -10.53 -12.69
C ARG A 116 10.40 -11.99 -13.04
N VAL A 117 9.91 -12.77 -12.10
CA VAL A 117 9.75 -14.22 -12.27
C VAL A 117 8.29 -14.66 -12.12
N ASP A 118 7.52 -14.06 -11.21
CA ASP A 118 6.15 -14.46 -10.93
C ASP A 118 5.15 -13.55 -11.66
N ALA A 119 4.52 -14.11 -12.71
CA ALA A 119 3.47 -13.40 -13.47
C ALA A 119 2.23 -13.05 -12.62
N GLY A 120 1.99 -13.76 -11.53
CA GLY A 120 0.89 -13.48 -10.61
C GLY A 120 1.12 -12.22 -9.75
N ASN A 121 2.36 -11.75 -9.65
CA ASN A 121 2.73 -10.55 -8.90
C ASN A 121 3.16 -9.37 -9.81
N ASP A 122 2.94 -9.47 -11.12
CA ASP A 122 3.24 -8.43 -12.09
C ASP A 122 1.94 -7.75 -12.52
N TYR A 123 1.58 -6.67 -11.81
CA TYR A 123 0.30 -5.99 -11.98
C TYR A 123 0.36 -4.50 -11.64
N GLU A 124 -0.57 -3.77 -12.22
CA GLU A 124 -0.89 -2.39 -11.85
C GLU A 124 -2.13 -2.37 -10.97
N THR A 125 -2.12 -1.52 -9.93
CA THR A 125 -3.27 -1.30 -9.06
C THR A 125 -3.74 0.14 -9.16
N TYR A 126 -5.04 0.32 -9.26
CA TYR A 126 -5.71 1.60 -9.19
C TYR A 126 -6.68 1.58 -8.01
N ASP A 127 -6.46 2.48 -7.05
CA ASP A 127 -7.28 2.60 -5.84
C ASP A 127 -8.06 3.89 -5.85
N PHE A 128 -9.31 3.80 -5.42
CA PHE A 128 -10.18 4.95 -5.21
C PHE A 128 -10.91 4.79 -3.87
N GLY A 129 -10.84 5.81 -3.02
CA GLY A 129 -11.51 5.83 -1.73
C GLY A 129 -12.39 7.05 -1.53
N LEU A 130 -13.52 6.85 -0.88
CA LEU A 130 -14.43 7.89 -0.40
C LEU A 130 -14.72 7.67 1.06
N GLY A 131 -14.76 8.75 1.86
CA GLY A 131 -15.10 8.71 3.26
C GLY A 131 -16.01 9.87 3.67
N LEU A 132 -16.89 9.59 4.63
CA LEU A 132 -17.70 10.57 5.35
C LEU A 132 -17.60 10.31 6.84
N ASN A 133 -17.28 11.34 7.60
CA ASN A 133 -17.16 11.27 9.04
C ASN A 133 -18.15 12.24 9.71
N PHE A 134 -18.79 11.78 10.78
CA PHE A 134 -19.72 12.54 11.58
C PHE A 134 -19.25 12.52 13.03
N ALA A 135 -18.80 13.65 13.54
CA ALA A 135 -18.27 13.82 14.90
C ALA A 135 -19.30 14.51 15.81
N PHE A 136 -20.22 13.74 16.36
CA PHE A 136 -21.19 14.25 17.36
C PHE A 136 -20.54 14.30 18.74
N PRO A 137 -21.03 15.14 19.68
CA PRO A 137 -20.51 15.19 21.05
C PRO A 137 -20.60 13.87 21.84
N TRP A 138 -21.44 12.94 21.39
CA TRP A 138 -21.74 11.69 22.06
C TRP A 138 -21.36 10.43 21.25
N ALA A 139 -21.04 10.56 19.96
CA ALA A 139 -20.64 9.46 19.10
C ALA A 139 -19.84 9.96 17.89
N TYR A 140 -19.00 9.06 17.36
CA TYR A 140 -18.33 9.24 16.07
C TYR A 140 -18.81 8.16 15.11
N ILE A 141 -19.22 8.57 13.91
CA ILE A 141 -19.64 7.66 12.83
C ILE A 141 -18.72 7.90 11.64
N ALA A 142 -18.13 6.86 11.14
CA ALA A 142 -17.39 6.89 9.88
C ALA A 142 -18.00 5.91 8.89
N VAL A 143 -18.17 6.37 7.66
CA VAL A 143 -18.63 5.55 6.53
C VAL A 143 -17.59 5.69 5.43
N SER A 144 -17.08 4.58 4.94
CA SER A 144 -16.12 4.59 3.85
C SER A 144 -16.43 3.53 2.80
N ASN A 145 -16.01 3.82 1.57
CA ASN A 145 -16.01 2.89 0.46
C ASN A 145 -14.66 2.97 -0.25
N SER A 146 -14.06 1.83 -0.53
CA SER A 146 -12.86 1.72 -1.33
C SER A 146 -13.05 0.76 -2.49
N LEU A 147 -12.51 1.14 -3.63
CA LEU A 147 -12.49 0.38 -4.87
C LEU A 147 -11.03 0.15 -5.25
N SER A 148 -10.67 -1.09 -5.56
CA SER A 148 -9.35 -1.45 -6.04
C SER A 148 -9.47 -2.28 -7.30
N PHE A 149 -8.68 -1.92 -8.32
CA PHE A 149 -8.57 -2.61 -9.59
C PHE A 149 -7.13 -3.06 -9.79
N ASN A 150 -6.93 -4.36 -10.02
CA ASN A 150 -5.63 -4.92 -10.33
C ASN A 150 -5.63 -5.43 -11.77
N ASP A 151 -4.79 -4.87 -12.61
CA ASP A 151 -4.59 -5.30 -13.99
C ASP A 151 -3.26 -6.02 -14.12
N TYR A 152 -3.29 -7.33 -14.40
CA TYR A 152 -2.10 -8.17 -14.54
C TYR A 152 -1.47 -7.99 -15.90
N LYS A 153 -0.16 -7.73 -15.92
CA LYS A 153 0.61 -7.42 -17.14
C LYS A 153 0.98 -8.65 -17.95
N ARG A 154 1.04 -9.82 -17.30
CA ARG A 154 1.42 -11.08 -17.94
C ARG A 154 0.34 -12.14 -17.77
N VAL A 155 0.25 -13.02 -18.76
CA VAL A 155 -0.64 -14.18 -18.70
C VAL A 155 -0.01 -15.21 -17.77
N ASP A 156 -0.73 -15.60 -16.73
CA ASP A 156 -0.33 -16.70 -15.87
C ASP A 156 -0.49 -18.03 -16.64
N THR A 157 0.62 -18.61 -17.07
CA THR A 157 0.65 -19.86 -17.84
C THR A 157 0.33 -21.09 -16.99
N THR A 158 0.30 -20.96 -15.66
CA THR A 158 -0.08 -22.05 -14.75
C THR A 158 -1.59 -22.26 -14.70
N VAL A 159 -2.35 -21.22 -15.04
CA VAL A 159 -3.80 -21.28 -15.21
C VAL A 159 -4.07 -21.33 -16.70
N SER A 160 -4.80 -22.31 -17.21
CA SER A 160 -5.10 -22.55 -18.64
C SER A 160 -5.85 -21.37 -19.33
N SER A 161 -5.53 -20.15 -18.97
CA SER A 161 -6.09 -18.90 -19.48
C SER A 161 -5.11 -18.25 -20.44
N THR A 162 -5.59 -17.88 -21.61
CA THR A 162 -4.85 -17.08 -22.61
C THR A 162 -5.14 -15.59 -22.48
N LYS A 163 -5.88 -15.17 -21.44
CA LYS A 163 -6.27 -13.77 -21.22
C LYS A 163 -5.54 -13.20 -20.02
N LEU A 164 -5.21 -11.91 -20.09
CA LEU A 164 -4.78 -11.13 -18.94
C LEU A 164 -5.89 -11.15 -17.88
N ARG A 165 -5.49 -11.26 -16.63
CA ARG A 165 -6.39 -11.23 -15.49
C ARG A 165 -6.59 -9.78 -15.04
N SER A 166 -7.84 -9.45 -14.68
CA SER A 166 -8.18 -8.22 -13.96
C SER A 166 -9.02 -8.59 -12.76
N ASP A 167 -8.65 -8.08 -11.59
CA ASP A 167 -9.39 -8.30 -10.36
C ASP A 167 -9.97 -6.98 -9.88
N TYR A 168 -11.14 -7.07 -9.27
CA TYR A 168 -11.84 -5.93 -8.71
C TYR A 168 -12.25 -6.24 -7.26
N THR A 169 -11.95 -5.31 -6.37
CA THR A 169 -12.37 -5.39 -4.97
C THR A 169 -13.12 -4.12 -4.59
N ASN A 170 -14.26 -4.30 -3.94
CA ASN A 170 -15.05 -3.21 -3.36
C ASN A 170 -15.23 -3.49 -1.86
N THR A 171 -14.81 -2.56 -1.02
CA THR A 171 -14.96 -2.65 0.43
C THR A 171 -15.81 -1.49 0.93
N PHE A 172 -16.84 -1.80 1.69
CA PHE A 172 -17.69 -0.82 2.34
C PHE A 172 -17.63 -1.03 3.86
N ASP A 173 -17.24 0.03 4.57
CA ASP A 173 -17.07 0.00 6.02
C ASP A 173 -17.94 1.03 6.71
N VAL A 174 -18.51 0.65 7.86
CA VAL A 174 -19.20 1.55 8.77
C VAL A 174 -18.66 1.33 10.19
N MET A 175 -18.13 2.38 10.78
CA MET A 175 -17.62 2.38 12.14
C MET A 175 -18.47 3.30 13.01
N LEU A 176 -18.85 2.81 14.18
CA LEU A 176 -19.51 3.58 15.23
C LEU A 176 -18.68 3.48 16.52
N THR A 177 -18.30 4.63 17.07
CA THR A 177 -17.57 4.71 18.34
C THR A 177 -18.31 5.66 19.29
N LYS A 178 -18.41 5.27 20.57
CA LYS A 178 -19.06 6.04 21.63
C LYS A 178 -18.05 6.48 22.69
#